data_259b2268dde1c40b9b08a0e03e078ee9
#
_entry.id   259b2268dde1c40b9b08a0e03e078ee9
#
_cell.length_a   1.000
_cell.length_b   1.000
_cell.length_c   1.000
_cell.angle_alpha   90.00
_cell.angle_beta   90.00
_cell.angle_gamma   90.00
#
_symmetry.space_group_name_H-M   'P 1'
#
loop_
_entity.id
_entity.type
_entity.pdbx_description
1 polymer ?
#
loop_
_entity_poly.entity_id
_entity_poly.type
_entity_poly.pdbx_seq_one_letter_code
_entity_poly.pdbx_strand_id
1 'polypeptide(L)'
;LDNGGDRCAVFEGFMDFLSYMTLKLAGDRTVCLAIPCDYLVMNSVNNLKKTLARLQEYSDIHCYLDNDLAGQRTTETIAGMYGGRVSDESCHYAEYKDLNDYLRGKKR
;
A
#
# COMPACT_ATOMS: atom_id res chain seq x y z
N LEU A 1 10.35 5.12 -3.82
CA LEU A 1 10.97 6.41 -3.54
C LEU A 1 11.33 6.49 -2.06
N ASP A 2 12.58 6.73 -1.82
CA ASP A 2 13.14 6.77 -0.47
C ASP A 2 13.24 8.21 0.03
N ASN A 3 12.47 8.53 1.07
CA ASN A 3 12.50 9.84 1.70
C ASN A 3 13.27 9.82 3.04
N GLY A 4 13.97 8.72 3.33
CA GLY A 4 14.75 8.55 4.55
C GLY A 4 13.94 8.36 5.81
N GLY A 5 12.64 8.02 5.68
CA GLY A 5 11.75 7.83 6.81
C GLY A 5 11.73 6.40 7.33
N ASP A 6 11.10 6.22 8.49
CA ASP A 6 10.90 4.91 9.11
C ASP A 6 9.59 4.26 8.71
N ARG A 7 8.81 4.90 7.85
CA ARG A 7 7.46 4.51 7.46
C ARG A 7 7.42 4.28 5.97
N CYS A 8 6.77 3.19 5.55
CA CYS A 8 6.67 2.83 4.13
C CYS A 8 5.22 2.51 3.76
N ALA A 9 4.76 3.03 2.64
CA ALA A 9 3.49 2.66 2.03
C ALA A 9 3.79 1.76 0.84
N VAL A 10 3.15 0.60 0.79
CA VAL A 10 3.38 -0.44 -0.22
C VAL A 10 2.20 -0.50 -1.17
N PHE A 11 2.47 -0.45 -2.46
CA PHE A 11 1.46 -0.52 -3.52
C PHE A 11 1.70 -1.70 -4.42
N GLU A 12 0.63 -2.32 -4.92
CA GLU A 12 0.75 -3.47 -5.82
C GLU A 12 1.19 -3.03 -7.22
N GLY A 13 0.62 -1.94 -7.74
CA GLY A 13 0.93 -1.42 -9.06
C GLY A 13 1.22 0.07 -9.07
N PHE A 14 1.90 0.50 -10.13
CA PHE A 14 2.26 1.91 -10.29
C PHE A 14 1.04 2.83 -10.36
N MET A 15 -0.04 2.37 -10.99
CA MET A 15 -1.27 3.17 -11.08
C MET A 15 -1.88 3.43 -9.71
N ASP A 16 -1.77 2.47 -8.79
CA ASP A 16 -2.26 2.66 -7.42
C ASP A 16 -1.42 3.70 -6.68
N PHE A 17 -0.12 3.70 -6.90
CA PHE A 17 0.76 4.73 -6.35
C PHE A 17 0.39 6.12 -6.87
N LEU A 18 0.16 6.26 -8.18
CA LEU A 18 -0.26 7.54 -8.77
C LEU A 18 -1.61 7.98 -8.20
N SER A 19 -2.53 7.04 -8.03
CA SER A 19 -3.84 7.32 -7.43
C SER A 19 -3.70 7.84 -6.00
N TYR A 20 -2.83 7.22 -5.22
CA TYR A 20 -2.54 7.68 -3.86
C TYR A 20 -2.01 9.11 -3.86
N MET A 21 -1.07 9.43 -4.75
CA MET A 21 -0.50 10.77 -4.82
C MET A 21 -1.56 11.81 -5.23
N THR A 22 -2.45 11.45 -6.15
CA THR A 22 -3.56 12.30 -6.57
C THR A 22 -4.51 12.57 -5.41
N LEU A 23 -4.88 11.54 -4.66
CA LEU A 23 -5.76 11.67 -3.49
C LEU A 23 -5.11 12.52 -2.41
N LYS A 24 -3.82 12.35 -2.20
CA LYS A 24 -3.08 13.13 -1.21
C LYS A 24 -3.08 14.60 -1.56
N LEU A 25 -2.86 14.95 -2.83
CA LEU A 25 -2.92 16.33 -3.30
C LEU A 25 -4.33 16.92 -3.17
N ALA A 26 -5.35 16.09 -3.33
CA ALA A 26 -6.75 16.50 -3.17
C ALA A 26 -7.18 16.63 -1.70
N GLY A 27 -6.31 16.27 -0.76
CA GLY A 27 -6.60 16.39 0.67
C GLY A 27 -7.41 15.24 1.25
N ASP A 28 -7.42 14.08 0.60
CA ASP A 28 -8.10 12.89 1.13
C ASP A 28 -7.35 12.37 2.35
N ARG A 29 -7.97 12.48 3.53
CA ARG A 29 -7.38 12.04 4.79
C ARG A 29 -7.93 10.71 5.27
N THR A 30 -8.89 10.13 4.57
CA THR A 30 -9.45 8.82 4.89
C THR A 30 -8.48 7.72 4.49
N VAL A 31 -7.92 7.83 3.30
CA VAL A 31 -7.04 6.82 2.72
C VAL A 31 -5.58 7.17 2.92
N CYS A 32 -5.21 8.44 2.72
CA CYS A 32 -3.82 8.86 2.71
C CYS A 32 -3.27 9.15 4.11
N LEU A 33 -2.02 8.77 4.33
CA LEU A 33 -1.32 9.01 5.57
C LEU A 33 -1.03 10.50 5.75
N ALA A 34 -1.22 11.00 6.97
CA ALA A 34 -0.95 12.40 7.28
C ALA A 34 0.54 12.70 7.46
N ILE A 35 1.35 11.66 7.61
CA ILE A 35 2.78 11.76 7.92
C ILE A 35 3.61 11.36 6.71
N PRO A 36 4.80 11.98 6.51
CA PRO A 36 5.67 11.57 5.41
C PRO A 36 6.08 10.11 5.50
N CYS A 37 6.14 9.46 4.35
CA CYS A 37 6.57 8.07 4.27
C CYS A 37 7.31 7.81 2.96
N ASP A 38 8.05 6.72 2.93
CA ASP A 38 8.63 6.22 1.71
C ASP A 38 7.58 5.41 0.95
N TYR A 39 7.78 5.23 -0.35
CA TYR A 39 6.84 4.52 -1.20
C TYR A 39 7.53 3.36 -1.89
N LEU A 40 6.87 2.20 -1.89
CA LEU A 40 7.38 1.00 -2.54
C LEU A 40 6.30 0.44 -3.45
N VAL A 41 6.61 0.32 -4.74
CA VAL A 41 5.69 -0.25 -5.74
C VAL A 41 6.21 -1.61 -6.16
N MET A 42 5.40 -2.65 -5.94
CA MET A 42 5.80 -4.03 -6.24
C MET A 42 5.83 -4.34 -7.72
N ASN A 43 4.88 -3.79 -8.48
CA ASN A 43 4.66 -4.01 -9.91
C ASN A 43 4.27 -5.43 -10.30
N SER A 44 4.53 -6.41 -9.45
CA SER A 44 4.02 -7.77 -9.63
C SER A 44 4.27 -8.57 -8.35
N VAL A 45 3.45 -9.61 -8.13
CA VAL A 45 3.65 -10.52 -6.99
C VAL A 45 4.98 -11.27 -7.06
N ASN A 46 5.57 -11.36 -8.26
CA ASN A 46 6.89 -12.00 -8.43
C ASN A 46 8.00 -11.21 -7.76
N ASN A 47 7.75 -9.95 -7.43
CA ASN A 47 8.72 -9.10 -6.73
C ASN A 47 8.56 -9.15 -5.20
N LEU A 48 7.70 -10.02 -4.69
CA LEU A 48 7.42 -10.10 -3.26
C LEU A 48 8.67 -10.32 -2.42
N LYS A 49 9.55 -11.21 -2.86
CA LYS A 49 10.78 -11.52 -2.13
C LYS A 49 11.68 -10.30 -1.97
N LYS A 50 11.83 -9.51 -3.03
CA LYS A 50 12.60 -8.27 -3.00
C LYS A 50 11.93 -7.23 -2.11
N THR A 51 10.60 -7.15 -2.18
CA THR A 51 9.80 -6.25 -1.36
C THR A 51 10.01 -6.56 0.12
N LEU A 52 9.90 -7.84 0.50
CA LEU A 52 10.09 -8.26 1.90
C LEU A 52 11.48 -7.85 2.41
N ALA A 53 12.51 -8.04 1.60
CA ALA A 53 13.87 -7.67 1.99
C ALA A 53 14.01 -6.17 2.24
N ARG A 54 13.34 -5.35 1.45
CA ARG A 54 13.39 -3.89 1.61
C ARG A 54 12.61 -3.40 2.82
N LEU A 55 11.53 -4.08 3.17
CA LEU A 55 10.65 -3.66 4.27
C LEU A 55 11.25 -3.87 5.66
N GLN A 56 12.30 -4.68 5.79
CA GLN A 56 12.90 -4.93 7.10
C GLN A 56 13.45 -3.66 7.75
N GLU A 57 13.75 -2.63 6.97
CA GLU A 57 14.31 -1.37 7.47
C GLU A 57 13.25 -0.44 8.07
N TYR A 58 11.96 -0.76 7.88
CA TYR A 58 10.88 0.12 8.31
C TYR A 58 10.23 -0.37 9.58
N SER A 59 9.96 0.57 10.48
CA SER A 59 9.25 0.29 11.74
C SER A 59 7.74 0.36 11.57
N ASP A 60 7.25 0.93 10.47
CA ASP A 60 5.83 1.14 10.22
C ASP A 60 5.55 0.90 8.74
N ILE A 61 4.73 -0.10 8.44
CA ILE A 61 4.47 -0.54 7.06
C ILE A 61 2.98 -0.48 6.81
N HIS A 62 2.57 0.26 5.78
CA HIS A 62 1.17 0.42 5.39
C HIS A 62 0.94 -0.21 4.03
N CYS A 63 0.07 -1.21 3.96
CA CYS A 63 -0.20 -1.96 2.74
C CYS A 63 -1.45 -1.45 2.04
N TYR A 64 -1.28 -0.94 0.83
CA TYR A 64 -2.35 -0.48 -0.05
C TYR A 64 -2.47 -1.44 -1.23
N LEU A 65 -2.77 -2.69 -0.93
CA LEU A 65 -2.84 -3.73 -1.96
C LEU A 65 -4.29 -3.94 -2.42
N ASP A 66 -4.47 -4.75 -3.46
CA ASP A 66 -5.79 -4.96 -4.05
C ASP A 66 -6.72 -5.72 -3.11
N ASN A 67 -8.01 -5.45 -3.22
CA ASN A 67 -9.07 -6.18 -2.49
C ASN A 67 -9.49 -7.42 -3.27
N ASP A 68 -8.52 -8.24 -3.65
CA ASP A 68 -8.73 -9.55 -4.23
C ASP A 68 -7.90 -10.57 -3.46
N LEU A 69 -8.03 -11.84 -3.83
CA LEU A 69 -7.37 -12.91 -3.11
C LEU A 69 -5.85 -12.79 -3.14
N ALA A 70 -5.29 -12.40 -4.28
CA ALA A 70 -3.85 -12.23 -4.43
C ALA A 70 -3.33 -11.09 -3.54
N GLY A 71 -4.02 -9.96 -3.52
CA GLY A 71 -3.65 -8.82 -2.68
C GLY A 71 -3.75 -9.15 -1.21
N GLN A 72 -4.82 -9.83 -0.79
CA GLN A 72 -5.00 -10.25 0.59
C GLN A 72 -3.91 -11.21 1.04
N ARG A 73 -3.55 -12.18 0.21
CA ARG A 73 -2.47 -13.14 0.52
C ARG A 73 -1.14 -12.45 0.65
N THR A 74 -0.86 -11.48 -0.21
CA THR A 74 0.37 -10.71 -0.14
C THR A 74 0.45 -9.91 1.15
N THR A 75 -0.64 -9.23 1.52
CA THR A 75 -0.72 -8.49 2.78
C THR A 75 -0.50 -9.42 3.98
N GLU A 76 -1.12 -10.59 3.97
CA GLU A 76 -0.96 -11.58 5.02
C GLU A 76 0.49 -12.07 5.13
N THR A 77 1.15 -12.26 4.00
CA THR A 77 2.56 -12.67 3.97
C THR A 77 3.45 -11.60 4.61
N ILE A 78 3.22 -10.35 4.27
CA ILE A 78 3.97 -9.23 4.85
C ILE A 78 3.70 -9.13 6.35
N ALA A 79 2.44 -9.23 6.75
CA ALA A 79 2.05 -9.18 8.16
C ALA A 79 2.62 -10.36 8.96
N GLY A 80 2.67 -11.54 8.35
CA GLY A 80 3.27 -12.72 8.98
C GLY A 80 4.76 -12.57 9.25
N MET A 81 5.44 -11.78 8.43
CA MET A 81 6.87 -11.56 8.58
C MET A 81 7.19 -10.42 9.55
N TYR A 82 6.42 -9.34 9.53
CA TYR A 82 6.73 -8.11 10.28
C TYR A 82 5.74 -7.81 11.40
N GLY A 83 4.67 -8.58 11.54
CA GLY A 83 3.77 -8.54 12.69
C GLY A 83 3.15 -7.19 12.96
N GLY A 84 3.32 -6.71 14.18
CA GLY A 84 2.70 -5.47 14.64
C GLY A 84 3.14 -4.20 13.93
N ARG A 85 4.15 -4.29 13.05
CA ARG A 85 4.59 -3.14 12.26
C ARG A 85 3.74 -2.91 11.02
N VAL A 86 2.84 -3.85 10.68
CA VAL A 86 2.07 -3.84 9.44
C VAL A 86 0.64 -3.40 9.69
N SER A 87 0.17 -2.44 8.88
CA SER A 87 -1.23 -2.02 8.85
C SER A 87 -1.79 -2.27 7.45
N ASP A 88 -2.94 -2.94 7.38
CA ASP A 88 -3.65 -3.17 6.12
C ASP A 88 -4.60 -2.00 5.89
N GLU A 89 -4.26 -1.17 4.91
CA GLU A 89 -5.04 0.03 4.58
C GLU A 89 -6.15 -0.23 3.56
N SER A 90 -6.28 -1.45 3.06
CA SER A 90 -7.27 -1.79 2.04
C SER A 90 -8.72 -1.62 2.52
N CYS A 91 -8.96 -1.63 3.83
CA CYS A 91 -10.28 -1.41 4.40
C CYS A 91 -10.85 -0.03 4.07
N HIS A 92 -9.99 0.95 3.79
CA HIS A 92 -10.43 2.30 3.47
C HIS A 92 -11.04 2.40 2.07
N TYR A 93 -10.82 1.40 1.23
CA TYR A 93 -11.41 1.32 -0.10
C TYR A 93 -12.02 -0.07 -0.35
N ALA A 94 -12.65 -0.64 0.68
CA ALA A 94 -13.15 -2.02 0.65
C ALA A 94 -14.20 -2.29 -0.43
N GLU A 95 -14.96 -1.26 -0.84
CA GLU A 95 -15.97 -1.39 -1.91
C GLU A 95 -15.37 -1.39 -3.31
N TYR A 96 -14.07 -1.20 -3.41
CA TYR A 96 -13.34 -1.07 -4.67
C TYR A 96 -12.28 -2.17 -4.75
N LYS A 97 -11.99 -2.62 -5.97
CA LYS A 97 -10.98 -3.66 -6.15
C LYS A 97 -9.60 -3.15 -5.73
N ASP A 98 -9.27 -1.93 -6.08
CA ASP A 98 -7.97 -1.32 -5.81
C ASP A 98 -8.11 0.18 -5.59
N LEU A 99 -6.99 0.81 -5.27
CA LEU A 99 -6.96 2.24 -4.97
C LEU A 99 -7.26 3.09 -6.21
N ASN A 100 -6.84 2.63 -7.38
CA ASN A 100 -7.14 3.33 -8.63
C ASN A 100 -8.65 3.37 -8.89
N ASP A 101 -9.35 2.26 -8.64
CA ASP A 101 -10.81 2.21 -8.79
C ASP A 101 -11.50 3.09 -7.75
N TYR A 102 -10.95 3.20 -6.54
CA TYR A 102 -11.45 4.13 -5.53
C TYR A 102 -11.37 5.57 -6.01
N LEU A 103 -10.22 5.96 -6.57
CA LEU A 103 -10.05 7.32 -7.10
C LEU A 103 -11.07 7.62 -8.22
N ARG A 104 -11.31 6.64 -9.07
CA ARG A 104 -12.23 6.77 -10.20
C ARG A 104 -13.70 6.63 -9.81
N GLY A 105 -13.98 6.25 -8.57
CA GLY A 105 -15.33 6.00 -8.11
C GLY A 105 -15.97 4.74 -8.69
N LYS A 106 -15.18 3.79 -9.14
CA LYS A 106 -15.66 2.60 -9.84
C LYS A 106 -15.76 1.42 -8.88
N LYS A 107 -16.89 1.33 -8.19
CA LYS A 107 -17.16 0.21 -7.25
C LYS A 107 -17.24 -1.12 -7.98
N ARG A 108 -16.81 -2.19 -7.30
CA ARG A 108 -16.92 -3.55 -7.80
C ARG A 108 -18.30 -4.15 -7.57
#